data_b7e7cdc1f422c586fc455f6bfaed505c
#
_entry.id   b7e7cdc1f422c586fc455f6bfaed505c
#
_cell.length_a   1.000
_cell.length_b   1.000
_cell.length_c   1.000
_cell.angle_alpha   90.00
_cell.angle_beta   90.00
_cell.angle_gamma   90.00
#
_symmetry.space_group_name_H-M   'P 1'
#
loop_
_entity.id
_entity.type
_entity.pdbx_description
1 polymer ?
#
loop_
_entity_poly.entity_id
_entity_poly.type
_entity_poly.pdbx_seq_one_letter_code
_entity_poly.pdbx_strand_id
1 'polypeptide(L)'
;LFFATFTAFSIALSHGPVAANHYATPSAWNIANLGFIIALMGWMPAPIEISVMQSLWLQAKEKVVGQTTNANDVKIDFNIGYVLTVTLAVIFLSLGALVMHGTGVAFASSGIEFTRQLVQIYRSTLGEWAGPIVGTAALATMFSTTLAVIDGYPRCLTAASQLVTSRCKLSFQHLYVIYLTSSCVPALLI
;
A
#
# COMPACT_ATOMS: atom_id res chain seq x y z
N LEU A 1 3.44 -3.64 12.54
CA LEU A 1 3.08 -4.55 11.45
C LEU A 1 4.31 -5.32 10.93
N PHE A 2 5.42 -4.63 10.61
CA PHE A 2 6.64 -5.25 10.07
C PHE A 2 7.12 -6.46 10.89
N PHE A 3 7.33 -6.26 12.20
CA PHE A 3 7.78 -7.35 13.09
C PHE A 3 6.77 -8.50 13.15
N ALA A 4 5.47 -8.21 13.21
CA ALA A 4 4.44 -9.24 13.22
C ALA A 4 4.44 -10.06 11.93
N THR A 5 4.58 -9.40 10.77
CA THR A 5 4.63 -10.06 9.46
C THR A 5 5.89 -10.93 9.34
N PHE A 6 7.04 -10.42 9.75
CA PHE A 6 8.31 -11.15 9.73
C PHE A 6 8.27 -12.38 10.65
N THR A 7 7.73 -12.22 11.87
CA THR A 7 7.58 -13.32 12.82
C THR A 7 6.61 -14.38 12.30
N ALA A 8 5.46 -13.96 11.77
CA ALA A 8 4.48 -14.87 11.19
C ALA A 8 5.07 -15.65 10.01
N PHE A 9 5.81 -14.97 9.14
CA PHE A 9 6.51 -15.61 8.01
C PHE A 9 7.54 -16.64 8.49
N SER A 10 8.36 -16.31 9.50
CA SER A 10 9.37 -17.21 10.03
C SER A 10 8.74 -18.47 10.64
N ILE A 11 7.62 -18.32 11.34
CA ILE A 11 6.87 -19.44 11.91
C ILE A 11 6.21 -20.27 10.79
N ALA A 12 5.56 -19.63 9.83
CA ALA A 12 4.95 -20.33 8.69
C ALA A 12 5.98 -21.11 7.89
N LEU A 13 7.18 -20.55 7.72
CA LEU A 13 8.28 -21.23 7.03
C LEU A 13 8.76 -22.47 7.80
N SER A 14 8.82 -22.41 9.13
CA SER A 14 9.23 -23.54 9.97
C SER A 14 8.21 -24.68 9.98
N HIS A 15 6.93 -24.38 9.84
CA HIS A 15 5.85 -25.37 9.73
C HIS A 15 5.69 -25.96 8.33
N GLY A 16 6.26 -25.31 7.32
CA GLY A 16 6.10 -25.66 5.92
C GLY A 16 4.71 -25.30 5.36
N PRO A 17 4.51 -25.51 4.04
CA PRO A 17 3.23 -25.22 3.41
C PRO A 17 2.13 -26.11 3.96
N VAL A 18 0.96 -25.55 4.22
CA VAL A 18 -0.24 -26.32 4.55
C VAL A 18 -0.49 -27.30 3.41
N ALA A 19 -0.67 -28.60 3.73
CA ALA A 19 -0.80 -29.65 2.74
C ALA A 19 -1.85 -29.29 1.69
N ALA A 20 -1.39 -29.06 0.47
CA ALA A 20 -2.24 -28.71 -0.63
C ALA A 20 -3.14 -29.91 -0.97
N ASN A 21 -4.43 -29.79 -0.76
CA ASN A 21 -5.38 -30.60 -1.50
C ASN A 21 -5.06 -30.37 -2.99
N HIS A 22 -5.08 -31.41 -3.83
CA HIS A 22 -4.75 -31.36 -5.25
C HIS A 22 -5.70 -30.42 -6.05
N TYR A 23 -5.62 -29.11 -5.80
CA TYR A 23 -6.20 -28.13 -6.69
C TYR A 23 -5.22 -27.94 -7.85
N ALA A 24 -5.70 -28.16 -9.08
CA ALA A 24 -4.95 -27.82 -10.27
C ALA A 24 -4.58 -26.33 -10.19
N THR A 25 -3.30 -26.04 -10.01
CA THR A 25 -2.81 -24.66 -10.00
C THR A 25 -3.04 -24.05 -11.38
N PRO A 26 -3.90 -23.04 -11.52
CA PRO A 26 -4.09 -22.39 -12.81
C PRO A 26 -2.76 -21.78 -13.25
N SER A 27 -2.41 -21.95 -14.53
CA SER A 27 -1.21 -21.34 -15.08
C SER A 27 -1.29 -19.82 -14.90
N ALA A 28 -0.27 -19.25 -14.25
CA ALA A 28 -0.17 -17.79 -14.07
C ALA A 28 -0.12 -17.05 -15.42
N TRP A 29 0.43 -17.69 -16.45
CA TRP A 29 0.64 -17.14 -17.80
C TRP A 29 -0.52 -17.44 -18.75
N ASN A 30 -1.74 -17.38 -18.28
CA ASN A 30 -2.93 -17.48 -19.11
C ASN A 30 -3.45 -16.06 -19.44
N ILE A 31 -4.01 -15.89 -20.65
CA ILE A 31 -4.60 -14.62 -21.11
C ILE A 31 -5.68 -14.14 -20.12
N ALA A 32 -6.43 -15.05 -19.51
CA ALA A 32 -7.43 -14.72 -18.50
C ALA A 32 -6.83 -14.03 -17.25
N ASN A 33 -5.58 -14.33 -16.90
CA ASN A 33 -4.89 -13.79 -15.74
C ASN A 33 -4.02 -12.56 -16.07
N LEU A 34 -3.90 -12.21 -17.37
CA LEU A 34 -3.05 -11.11 -17.80
C LEU A 34 -3.45 -9.77 -17.19
N GLY A 35 -4.75 -9.51 -17.09
CA GLY A 35 -5.27 -8.29 -16.45
C GLY A 35 -4.85 -8.18 -14.97
N PHE A 36 -4.90 -9.30 -14.24
CA PHE A 36 -4.45 -9.34 -12.86
C PHE A 36 -2.93 -9.10 -12.73
N ILE A 37 -2.13 -9.71 -13.61
CA ILE A 37 -0.67 -9.53 -13.62
C ILE A 37 -0.31 -8.07 -13.89
N ILE A 38 -0.96 -7.43 -14.86
CA ILE A 38 -0.73 -6.01 -15.18
C ILE A 38 -1.12 -5.12 -13.98
N ALA A 39 -2.26 -5.39 -13.35
CA ALA A 39 -2.68 -4.68 -12.15
C ALA A 39 -1.67 -4.86 -11.00
N LEU A 40 -1.20 -6.07 -10.78
CA LEU A 40 -0.20 -6.38 -9.77
C LEU A 40 1.11 -5.62 -10.02
N MET A 41 1.59 -5.60 -11.26
CA MET A 41 2.81 -4.87 -11.65
C MET A 41 2.66 -3.36 -11.45
N GLY A 42 1.46 -2.80 -11.62
CA GLY A 42 1.20 -1.38 -11.43
C GLY A 42 1.12 -0.95 -9.95
N TRP A 43 0.80 -1.89 -9.05
CA TRP A 43 0.59 -1.60 -7.63
C TRP A 43 1.70 -2.12 -6.71
N MET A 44 2.51 -3.06 -7.14
CA MET A 44 3.57 -3.63 -6.30
C MET A 44 4.97 -3.21 -6.75
N PRO A 45 5.86 -2.84 -5.81
CA PRO A 45 5.67 -2.74 -4.34
C PRO A 45 4.96 -1.47 -3.89
N ALA A 46 4.85 -0.47 -4.77
CA ALA A 46 4.16 0.79 -4.54
C ALA A 46 3.75 1.42 -5.88
N PRO A 47 2.61 2.13 -5.95
CA PRO A 47 2.20 2.84 -7.14
C PRO A 47 3.24 3.90 -7.57
N ILE A 48 3.37 4.10 -8.86
CA ILE A 48 4.43 4.98 -9.44
C ILE A 48 4.27 6.44 -8.99
N GLU A 49 3.04 6.88 -8.73
CA GLU A 49 2.71 8.23 -8.27
C GLU A 49 3.27 8.56 -6.89
N ILE A 50 3.62 7.57 -6.07
CA ILE A 50 4.22 7.80 -4.74
C ILE A 50 5.55 8.53 -4.86
N SER A 51 6.33 8.29 -5.91
CA SER A 51 7.58 9.01 -6.14
C SER A 51 7.34 10.52 -6.36
N VAL A 52 6.26 10.87 -7.05
CA VAL A 52 5.84 12.26 -7.26
C VAL A 52 5.33 12.88 -5.96
N MET A 53 4.49 12.16 -5.21
CA MET A 53 3.99 12.62 -3.91
C MET A 53 5.13 12.92 -2.93
N GLN A 54 6.12 12.02 -2.85
CA GLN A 54 7.27 12.20 -1.97
C GLN A 54 8.07 13.46 -2.33
N SER A 55 8.28 13.73 -3.62
CA SER A 55 8.98 14.95 -4.06
C SER A 55 8.22 16.23 -3.71
N LEU A 56 6.89 16.21 -3.82
CA LEU A 56 6.04 17.35 -3.46
C LEU A 56 5.99 17.58 -1.95
N TRP A 57 5.95 16.52 -1.14
CA TRP A 57 6.02 16.62 0.32
C TRP A 57 7.38 17.14 0.79
N LEU A 58 8.46 16.72 0.13
CA LEU A 58 9.79 17.24 0.42
C LEU A 58 9.86 18.74 0.17
N GLN A 59 9.38 19.22 -0.99
CA GLN A 59 9.31 20.64 -1.30
C GLN A 59 8.44 21.42 -0.31
N ALA A 60 7.33 20.83 0.13
CA ALA A 60 6.48 21.44 1.15
C ALA A 60 7.20 21.56 2.50
N LYS A 61 7.92 20.51 2.91
CA LYS A 61 8.72 20.49 4.13
C LYS A 61 9.84 21.55 4.09
N GLU A 62 10.56 21.64 2.99
CA GLU A 62 11.63 22.64 2.80
C GLU A 62 11.12 24.07 2.92
N LYS A 63 9.93 24.35 2.38
CA LYS A 63 9.29 25.67 2.52
C LYS A 63 8.92 26.01 3.98
N VAL A 64 8.52 25.01 4.75
CA VAL A 64 8.13 25.22 6.16
C VAL A 64 9.35 25.35 7.05
N VAL A 65 10.36 24.52 6.84
CA VAL A 65 11.58 24.48 7.67
C VAL A 65 12.57 25.59 7.27
N GLY A 66 12.47 26.11 6.05
CA GLY A 66 13.41 27.12 5.53
C GLY A 66 14.81 26.59 5.22
N GLN A 67 14.96 25.29 5.14
CA GLN A 67 16.23 24.62 4.83
C GLN A 67 16.07 23.70 3.63
N THR A 68 17.05 23.70 2.74
CA THR A 68 17.10 22.75 1.61
C THR A 68 17.67 21.42 2.08
N THR A 69 17.03 20.34 1.68
CA THR A 69 17.49 18.98 2.01
C THR A 69 18.59 18.56 1.05
N ASN A 70 19.63 17.89 1.55
CA ASN A 70 20.69 17.36 0.71
C ASN A 70 20.15 16.23 -0.17
N ALA A 71 20.45 16.26 -1.46
CA ALA A 71 20.01 15.25 -2.43
C ALA A 71 20.45 13.82 -2.06
N ASN A 72 21.60 13.66 -1.42
CA ASN A 72 22.08 12.36 -0.97
C ASN A 72 21.21 11.80 0.17
N ASP A 73 20.80 12.63 1.11
CA ASP A 73 19.96 12.21 2.24
C ASP A 73 18.59 11.78 1.75
N VAL A 74 18.01 12.52 0.80
CA VAL A 74 16.75 12.16 0.14
C VAL A 74 16.84 10.81 -0.58
N LYS A 75 17.96 10.59 -1.30
CA LYS A 75 18.19 9.35 -2.03
C LYS A 75 18.35 8.14 -1.08
N ILE A 76 19.04 8.33 0.04
CA ILE A 76 19.22 7.29 1.04
C ILE A 76 17.89 6.95 1.69
N ASP A 77 17.12 7.96 2.11
CA ASP A 77 15.80 7.79 2.72
C ASP A 77 14.84 7.04 1.78
N PHE A 78 14.76 7.47 0.51
CA PHE A 78 13.95 6.81 -0.50
C PHE A 78 14.37 5.35 -0.71
N ASN A 79 15.67 5.08 -0.86
CA ASN A 79 16.16 3.72 -1.10
C ASN A 79 15.89 2.79 0.08
N ILE A 80 16.05 3.27 1.32
CA ILE A 80 15.73 2.48 2.52
C ILE A 80 14.24 2.16 2.55
N GLY A 81 13.38 3.14 2.36
CA GLY A 81 11.94 2.96 2.32
C GLY A 81 11.49 1.98 1.23
N TYR A 82 12.07 2.11 0.04
CA TYR A 82 11.75 1.25 -1.09
C TYR A 82 12.18 -0.21 -0.86
N VAL A 83 13.41 -0.43 -0.38
CA VAL A 83 13.92 -1.78 -0.07
C VAL A 83 13.09 -2.44 1.02
N LEU A 84 12.72 -1.71 2.07
CA LEU A 84 11.83 -2.22 3.12
C LEU A 84 10.46 -2.60 2.56
N THR A 85 9.89 -1.79 1.68
CA THR A 85 8.59 -2.07 1.05
C THR A 85 8.63 -3.31 0.17
N VAL A 86 9.68 -3.46 -0.67
CA VAL A 86 9.89 -4.66 -1.51
C VAL A 86 10.04 -5.90 -0.63
N THR A 87 10.84 -5.82 0.41
CA THR A 87 11.05 -6.93 1.35
C THR A 87 9.73 -7.36 2.00
N LEU A 88 8.95 -6.39 2.50
CA LEU A 88 7.63 -6.66 3.06
C LEU A 88 6.67 -7.28 2.06
N ALA A 89 6.66 -6.79 0.82
CA ALA A 89 5.80 -7.32 -0.23
C ALA A 89 6.12 -8.80 -0.53
N VAL A 90 7.39 -9.15 -0.62
CA VAL A 90 7.83 -10.54 -0.83
C VAL A 90 7.46 -11.43 0.37
N ILE A 91 7.72 -10.97 1.59
CA ILE A 91 7.37 -11.71 2.81
C ILE A 91 5.86 -11.93 2.89
N PHE A 92 5.06 -10.89 2.61
CA PHE A 92 3.60 -10.95 2.66
C PHE A 92 3.03 -11.90 1.61
N LEU A 93 3.55 -11.84 0.39
CA LEU A 93 3.18 -12.76 -0.68
C LEU A 93 3.51 -14.22 -0.31
N SER A 94 4.71 -14.44 0.24
CA SER A 94 5.15 -15.75 0.68
C SER A 94 4.31 -16.29 1.84
N LEU A 95 3.94 -15.44 2.80
CA LEU A 95 3.04 -15.80 3.91
C LEU A 95 1.66 -16.22 3.38
N GLY A 96 1.09 -15.46 2.45
CA GLY A 96 -0.16 -15.82 1.79
C GLY A 96 -0.07 -17.16 1.04
N ALA A 97 1.04 -17.38 0.34
CA ALA A 97 1.29 -18.64 -0.36
C ALA A 97 1.43 -19.84 0.61
N LEU A 98 2.11 -19.66 1.75
CA LEU A 98 2.32 -20.74 2.73
C LEU A 98 1.04 -21.09 3.50
N VAL A 99 0.22 -20.09 3.84
CA VAL A 99 -0.92 -20.25 4.75
C VAL A 99 -2.23 -20.46 4.00
N MET A 100 -2.43 -19.80 2.85
CA MET A 100 -3.72 -19.81 2.13
C MET A 100 -3.72 -20.69 0.87
N HIS A 101 -2.56 -20.92 0.26
CA HIS A 101 -2.52 -21.71 -0.97
C HIS A 101 -2.95 -23.15 -0.69
N GLY A 102 -3.89 -23.65 -1.47
CA GLY A 102 -4.39 -25.03 -1.33
C GLY A 102 -5.49 -25.22 -0.28
N THR A 103 -5.88 -24.19 0.49
CA THR A 103 -6.97 -24.30 1.47
C THR A 103 -8.37 -24.24 0.84
N GLY A 104 -8.47 -23.88 -0.45
CA GLY A 104 -9.75 -23.70 -1.15
C GLY A 104 -10.52 -22.44 -0.73
N VAL A 105 -9.96 -21.62 0.13
CA VAL A 105 -10.58 -20.36 0.56
C VAL A 105 -10.38 -19.31 -0.53
N ALA A 106 -11.47 -18.87 -1.17
CA ALA A 106 -11.42 -17.76 -2.11
C ALA A 106 -11.26 -16.44 -1.34
N PHE A 107 -10.48 -15.52 -1.90
CA PHE A 107 -10.40 -14.16 -1.36
C PHE A 107 -11.75 -13.46 -1.46
N ALA A 108 -12.17 -12.86 -0.36
CA ALA A 108 -13.41 -12.11 -0.33
C ALA A 108 -13.33 -10.85 -1.19
N SER A 109 -14.38 -10.57 -1.93
CA SER A 109 -14.51 -9.35 -2.74
C SER A 109 -14.83 -8.10 -1.90
N SER A 110 -15.36 -8.31 -0.69
CA SER A 110 -15.65 -7.24 0.28
C SER A 110 -14.42 -6.90 1.11
N GLY A 111 -14.09 -5.61 1.26
CA GLY A 111 -12.94 -5.16 2.06
C GLY A 111 -13.01 -5.58 3.52
N ILE A 112 -14.21 -5.63 4.10
CA ILE A 112 -14.41 -6.07 5.50
C ILE A 112 -14.09 -7.55 5.66
N GLU A 113 -14.62 -8.39 4.79
CA GLU A 113 -14.35 -9.83 4.82
C GLU A 113 -12.89 -10.14 4.48
N PHE A 114 -12.31 -9.42 3.54
CA PHE A 114 -10.87 -9.54 3.24
C PHE A 114 -10.00 -9.19 4.46
N THR A 115 -10.36 -8.12 5.19
CA THR A 115 -9.63 -7.75 6.42
C THR A 115 -9.75 -8.84 7.50
N ARG A 116 -10.92 -9.46 7.63
CA ARG A 116 -11.11 -10.62 8.54
C ARG A 116 -10.24 -11.80 8.14
N GLN A 117 -10.20 -12.14 6.84
CA GLN A 117 -9.33 -13.21 6.33
C GLN A 117 -7.86 -12.89 6.62
N LEU A 118 -7.44 -11.64 6.41
CA LEU A 118 -6.08 -11.20 6.70
C LEU A 118 -5.72 -11.38 8.18
N VAL A 119 -6.56 -10.90 9.09
CA VAL A 119 -6.35 -11.07 10.54
C VAL A 119 -6.32 -12.56 10.91
N GLN A 120 -7.13 -13.39 10.25
CA GLN A 120 -7.16 -14.82 10.48
C GLN A 120 -5.84 -15.52 10.11
N ILE A 121 -5.15 -15.07 9.05
CA ILE A 121 -3.81 -15.59 8.70
C ILE A 121 -2.85 -15.40 9.87
N TYR A 122 -2.85 -14.23 10.48
CA TYR A 122 -1.97 -13.96 11.62
C TYR A 122 -2.39 -14.73 12.89
N ARG A 123 -3.69 -14.88 13.12
CA ARG A 123 -4.21 -15.70 14.25
C ARG A 123 -3.80 -17.16 14.12
N SER A 124 -3.93 -17.74 12.95
CA SER A 124 -3.56 -19.14 12.71
C SER A 124 -2.05 -19.38 12.82
N THR A 125 -1.24 -18.36 12.58
CA THR A 125 0.23 -18.49 12.60
C THR A 125 0.84 -18.10 13.95
N LEU A 126 0.37 -17.00 14.56
CA LEU A 126 0.93 -16.43 15.79
C LEU A 126 0.11 -16.78 17.04
N GLY A 127 -1.13 -17.26 16.87
CA GLY A 127 -2.08 -17.52 17.95
C GLY A 127 -3.12 -16.40 18.11
N GLU A 128 -4.16 -16.67 18.89
CA GLU A 128 -5.32 -15.80 19.07
C GLU A 128 -4.98 -14.40 19.62
N TRP A 129 -3.93 -14.27 20.41
CA TRP A 129 -3.45 -12.99 20.95
C TRP A 129 -3.01 -11.99 19.88
N ALA A 130 -2.62 -12.47 18.71
CA ALA A 130 -2.19 -11.62 17.60
C ALA A 130 -3.35 -10.84 16.97
N GLY A 131 -4.58 -11.33 17.08
CA GLY A 131 -5.76 -10.73 16.45
C GLY A 131 -5.96 -9.25 16.80
N PRO A 132 -6.06 -8.86 18.07
CA PRO A 132 -6.21 -7.46 18.46
C PRO A 132 -5.04 -6.58 18.02
N ILE A 133 -3.81 -7.08 18.12
CA ILE A 133 -2.60 -6.32 17.76
C ILE A 133 -2.55 -6.07 16.24
N VAL A 134 -2.77 -7.11 15.45
CA VAL A 134 -2.79 -6.99 13.99
C VAL A 134 -3.98 -6.16 13.52
N GLY A 135 -5.14 -6.32 14.16
CA GLY A 135 -6.33 -5.52 13.85
C GLY A 135 -6.12 -4.03 14.10
N THR A 136 -5.54 -3.65 15.23
CA THR A 136 -5.22 -2.24 15.52
C THR A 136 -4.13 -1.70 14.59
N ALA A 137 -3.12 -2.50 14.27
CA ALA A 137 -2.09 -2.12 13.31
C ALA A 137 -2.66 -1.93 11.90
N ALA A 138 -3.57 -2.82 11.46
CA ALA A 138 -4.26 -2.68 10.18
C ALA A 138 -5.12 -1.42 10.13
N LEU A 139 -5.88 -1.12 11.19
CA LEU A 139 -6.67 0.10 11.29
C LEU A 139 -5.78 1.36 11.19
N ALA A 140 -4.69 1.40 11.95
CA ALA A 140 -3.75 2.51 11.92
C ALA A 140 -3.11 2.69 10.53
N THR A 141 -2.75 1.59 9.87
CA THR A 141 -2.18 1.61 8.51
C THR A 141 -3.20 2.13 7.50
N MET A 142 -4.44 1.64 7.53
CA MET A 142 -5.51 2.10 6.63
C MET A 142 -5.81 3.59 6.85
N PHE A 143 -5.90 4.02 8.10
CA PHE A 143 -6.11 5.43 8.42
C PHE A 143 -4.97 6.32 7.92
N SER A 144 -3.71 5.93 8.16
CA SER A 144 -2.53 6.65 7.68
C SER A 144 -2.49 6.72 6.14
N THR A 145 -2.80 5.61 5.46
CA THR A 145 -2.86 5.57 3.99
C THR A 145 -3.95 6.48 3.45
N THR A 146 -5.12 6.49 4.08
CA THR A 146 -6.22 7.38 3.69
C THR A 146 -5.81 8.85 3.80
N LEU A 147 -5.16 9.24 4.89
CA LEU A 147 -4.64 10.61 5.05
C LEU A 147 -3.60 10.97 3.99
N ALA A 148 -2.68 10.04 3.71
CA ALA A 148 -1.65 10.24 2.68
C ALA A 148 -2.26 10.43 1.28
N VAL A 149 -3.31 9.66 0.95
CA VAL A 149 -4.02 9.76 -0.32
C VAL A 149 -4.79 11.08 -0.42
N ILE A 150 -5.52 11.46 0.64
CA ILE A 150 -6.30 12.70 0.69
C ILE A 150 -5.40 13.94 0.52
N ASP A 151 -4.18 13.94 1.04
CA ASP A 151 -3.23 15.04 0.85
C ASP A 151 -2.43 14.91 -0.46
N GLY A 152 -1.98 13.72 -0.81
CA GLY A 152 -1.06 13.47 -1.93
C GLY A 152 -1.68 13.71 -3.29
N TYR A 153 -2.88 13.18 -3.56
CA TYR A 153 -3.52 13.34 -4.88
C TYR A 153 -3.86 14.80 -5.22
N PRO A 154 -4.46 15.61 -4.34
CA PRO A 154 -4.67 17.04 -4.61
C PRO A 154 -3.36 17.79 -4.90
N ARG A 155 -2.27 17.45 -4.23
CA ARG A 155 -0.95 18.04 -4.53
C ARG A 155 -0.46 17.68 -5.92
N CYS A 156 -0.56 16.41 -6.30
CA CYS A 156 -0.17 15.93 -7.63
C CYS A 156 -1.02 16.58 -8.72
N LEU A 157 -2.35 16.61 -8.54
CA LEU A 157 -3.26 17.24 -9.51
C LEU A 157 -3.00 18.75 -9.65
N THR A 158 -2.72 19.41 -8.52
CA THR A 158 -2.37 20.83 -8.54
C THR A 158 -1.08 21.09 -9.33
N ALA A 159 -0.04 20.32 -9.06
CA ALA A 159 1.23 20.42 -9.77
C ALA A 159 1.05 20.11 -11.27
N ALA A 160 0.34 19.04 -11.61
CA ALA A 160 0.06 18.67 -12.99
C ALA A 160 -0.76 19.74 -13.73
N SER A 161 -1.79 20.30 -13.11
CA SER A 161 -2.64 21.33 -13.72
C SER A 161 -1.86 22.63 -13.99
N GLN A 162 -0.92 23.00 -13.13
CA GLN A 162 -0.04 24.14 -13.36
C GLN A 162 0.93 23.94 -14.52
N LEU A 163 1.41 22.69 -14.71
CA LEU A 163 2.29 22.36 -15.83
C LEU A 163 1.54 22.35 -17.17
N VAL A 164 0.33 21.82 -17.21
CA VAL A 164 -0.48 21.71 -18.44
C VAL A 164 -1.09 23.04 -18.83
N THR A 165 -1.54 23.82 -17.86
CA THR A 165 -2.25 25.06 -18.12
C THR A 165 -1.43 26.27 -17.66
N SER A 166 -0.50 26.71 -18.52
CA SER A 166 0.31 27.92 -18.28
C SER A 166 -0.53 29.20 -18.14
N ARG A 167 -1.82 29.18 -18.52
CA ARG A 167 -2.78 30.28 -18.36
C ARG A 167 -3.53 30.28 -17.04
N CYS A 168 -3.39 29.23 -16.21
CA CYS A 168 -4.09 29.19 -14.93
C CYS A 168 -3.42 30.14 -13.92
N LYS A 169 -4.04 31.30 -13.72
CA LYS A 169 -3.57 32.33 -12.78
C LYS A 169 -3.89 32.00 -11.30
N LEU A 170 -4.50 30.83 -11.04
CA LEU A 170 -4.81 30.43 -9.68
C LEU A 170 -3.54 30.02 -8.94
N SER A 171 -3.40 30.51 -7.71
CA SER A 171 -2.31 30.09 -6.83
C SER A 171 -2.39 28.61 -6.52
N PHE A 172 -1.24 27.98 -6.29
CA PHE A 172 -1.15 26.56 -5.85
C PHE A 172 -2.11 26.26 -4.70
N GLN A 173 -2.20 27.15 -3.71
CA GLN A 173 -3.08 26.97 -2.56
C GLN A 173 -4.57 26.89 -2.94
N HIS A 174 -5.05 27.73 -3.84
CA HIS A 174 -6.45 27.70 -4.28
C HIS A 174 -6.78 26.42 -5.05
N LEU A 175 -5.92 26.01 -5.97
CA LEU A 175 -6.10 24.76 -6.72
C LEU A 175 -6.06 23.55 -5.78
N TYR A 176 -5.13 23.53 -4.84
CA TYR A 176 -5.03 22.47 -3.85
C TYR A 176 -6.32 22.32 -3.01
N VAL A 177 -6.86 23.43 -2.51
CA VAL A 177 -8.11 23.40 -1.73
C VAL A 177 -9.29 22.93 -2.59
N ILE A 178 -9.38 23.36 -3.85
CA ILE A 178 -10.43 22.88 -4.77
C ILE A 178 -10.34 21.38 -4.97
N TYR A 179 -9.16 20.83 -5.26
CA TYR A 179 -8.99 19.39 -5.45
C TYR A 179 -9.19 18.61 -4.15
N LEU A 180 -8.75 19.13 -3.01
CA LEU A 180 -8.97 18.53 -1.71
C LEU A 180 -10.47 18.43 -1.39
N THR A 181 -11.22 19.51 -1.55
CA THR A 181 -12.67 19.52 -1.29
C THR A 181 -13.42 18.61 -2.26
N SER A 182 -13.03 18.61 -3.54
CA SER A 182 -13.66 17.75 -4.56
C SER A 182 -13.41 16.26 -4.33
N SER A 183 -12.29 15.88 -3.72
CA SER A 183 -11.99 14.48 -3.38
C SER A 183 -12.63 14.04 -2.06
N CYS A 184 -12.82 14.95 -1.10
CA CYS A 184 -13.46 14.64 0.18
C CYS A 184 -14.98 14.52 0.09
N VAL A 185 -15.64 15.30 -0.77
CA VAL A 185 -17.12 15.28 -0.89
C VAL A 185 -17.67 13.92 -1.32
N PRO A 186 -17.16 13.24 -2.36
CA PRO A 186 -17.63 11.91 -2.73
C PRO A 186 -17.37 10.87 -1.62
N ALA A 187 -16.25 10.98 -0.89
CA ALA A 187 -15.92 10.06 0.19
C ALA A 187 -16.86 10.16 1.41
N LEU A 188 -17.56 11.27 1.56
CA LEU A 188 -18.57 11.47 2.61
C LEU A 188 -19.97 11.02 2.19
N LEU A 189 -20.19 10.75 0.89
CA LEU A 189 -21.49 10.36 0.32
C LEU A 189 -21.63 8.85 0.09
N ILE A 190 -20.57 8.07 0.31
CA ILE A 190 -20.50 6.61 0.23
C ILE A 190 -20.49 6.01 1.64
#